data_9478509f05ad51cce1e38de8099c7528
#
_entry.id   9478509f05ad51cce1e38de8099c7528
#
_cell.length_a   1.000
_cell.length_b   1.000
_cell.length_c   1.000
_cell.angle_alpha   90.00
_cell.angle_beta   90.00
_cell.angle_gamma   90.00
#
_symmetry.space_group_name_H-M   'P 1'
#
loop_
_entity.id
_entity.type
_entity.pdbx_description
1 polymer ?
#
loop_
_entity_poly.entity_id
_entity_poly.type
_entity_poly.pdbx_seq_one_letter_code
_entity_poly.pdbx_strand_id
1 'polypeptide(L)'
;MDERELYNRLKSRCPVKQLDFDKDLSKYPLLHKELMDIKRYNAYYVRTVLKKILDTITPEDEWVYEEYLPLLQCQPPQAGDYEDVILYSIGSEVGIRLWEKPRLISSLSTTGFRTWEAAIYLCLYLYRMGPMNLYKQCILELGAGTGLVSIFLYKWLKGNCKIYITDGDSNLLEGSLLRNLSLNGISNLSNNNDNDSNDGNKIIRQRLVWDEDKNIPEDVTLLVGADITYDSTSFVALCRCIKSCLRLKSCQEILISCTIRSEETINQFLEECNRNGLNTTCVSENDTSIIQDMENLLYRELIAPIHIYRITQR
;
A
#
# COMPACT_ATOMS: atom_id res chain seq x y z
N MET A 1 -17.76 -8.84 16.37
CA MET A 1 -16.75 -7.87 15.85
C MET A 1 -16.89 -6.58 16.59
N ASP A 2 -15.80 -5.95 17.05
CA ASP A 2 -15.88 -4.63 17.66
C ASP A 2 -16.12 -3.52 16.61
N GLU A 3 -16.51 -2.33 17.06
CA GLU A 3 -16.86 -1.21 16.19
C GLU A 3 -15.69 -0.78 15.30
N ARG A 4 -14.50 -0.66 15.86
CA ARG A 4 -13.30 -0.19 15.14
C ARG A 4 -12.87 -1.19 14.06
N GLU A 5 -12.88 -2.47 14.42
CA GLU A 5 -12.57 -3.55 13.50
C GLU A 5 -13.56 -3.55 12.32
N LEU A 6 -14.86 -3.45 12.61
CA LEU A 6 -15.90 -3.40 11.57
C LEU A 6 -15.66 -2.25 10.59
N TYR A 7 -15.42 -1.03 11.11
CA TYR A 7 -15.22 0.13 10.23
C TYR A 7 -13.93 0.03 9.41
N ASN A 8 -12.86 -0.51 9.96
CA ASN A 8 -11.64 -0.75 9.19
C ASN A 8 -11.88 -1.76 8.06
N ARG A 9 -12.57 -2.86 8.35
CA ARG A 9 -12.93 -3.88 7.35
C ARG A 9 -13.87 -3.33 6.26
N LEU A 10 -14.83 -2.50 6.61
CA LEU A 10 -15.69 -1.82 5.64
C LEU A 10 -14.88 -0.89 4.73
N LYS A 11 -14.02 -0.06 5.31
CA LYS A 11 -13.19 0.93 4.61
C LYS A 11 -12.16 0.30 3.69
N SER A 12 -11.60 -0.85 4.07
CA SER A 12 -10.69 -1.64 3.23
C SER A 12 -11.41 -2.55 2.22
N ARG A 13 -12.75 -2.55 2.21
CA ARG A 13 -13.58 -3.43 1.35
C ARG A 13 -13.34 -4.91 1.59
N CYS A 14 -13.14 -5.31 2.84
CA CYS A 14 -13.07 -6.74 3.19
C CYS A 14 -14.27 -7.50 2.60
N PRO A 15 -14.08 -8.77 2.20
CA PRO A 15 -15.18 -9.58 1.69
C PRO A 15 -16.36 -9.60 2.65
N VAL A 16 -17.57 -9.31 2.14
CA VAL A 16 -18.77 -9.18 2.98
C VAL A 16 -19.06 -10.43 3.81
N LYS A 17 -18.67 -11.63 3.31
CA LYS A 17 -18.76 -12.89 4.08
C LYS A 17 -18.01 -12.86 5.42
N GLN A 18 -16.94 -12.04 5.53
CA GLN A 18 -16.09 -11.90 6.72
C GLN A 18 -16.56 -10.83 7.69
N LEU A 19 -17.56 -10.02 7.29
CA LEU A 19 -18.16 -9.02 8.18
C LEU A 19 -19.13 -9.72 9.12
N ASP A 20 -19.02 -9.47 10.41
CA ASP A 20 -19.91 -10.01 11.42
C ASP A 20 -20.58 -8.88 12.19
N PHE A 21 -21.89 -8.76 12.02
CA PHE A 21 -22.70 -7.72 12.63
C PHE A 21 -23.37 -8.22 13.90
N ASP A 22 -23.33 -7.43 14.97
CA ASP A 22 -24.17 -7.68 16.14
C ASP A 22 -25.64 -7.48 15.75
N LYS A 23 -26.54 -8.22 16.41
CA LYS A 23 -27.97 -8.06 16.20
C LYS A 23 -28.48 -6.67 16.55
N ASP A 24 -27.82 -6.02 17.49
CA ASP A 24 -28.06 -4.65 17.91
C ASP A 24 -27.13 -3.70 17.14
N LEU A 25 -27.66 -3.06 16.10
CA LEU A 25 -26.90 -2.11 15.28
C LEU A 25 -26.56 -0.80 15.99
N SER A 26 -27.20 -0.50 17.15
CA SER A 26 -26.87 0.69 17.95
C SER A 26 -25.43 0.66 18.48
N LYS A 27 -24.80 -0.52 18.51
CA LYS A 27 -23.37 -0.71 18.81
C LYS A 27 -22.43 -0.12 17.74
N TYR A 28 -22.97 0.26 16.60
CA TYR A 28 -22.22 0.81 15.45
C TYR A 28 -22.78 2.18 15.05
N PRO A 29 -22.64 3.21 15.89
CA PRO A 29 -23.30 4.51 15.71
C PRO A 29 -22.88 5.26 14.44
N LEU A 30 -21.72 4.92 13.87
CA LEU A 30 -21.25 5.53 12.63
C LEU A 30 -21.51 4.65 11.39
N LEU A 31 -22.16 3.49 11.51
CA LEU A 31 -22.33 2.53 10.41
C LEU A 31 -23.01 3.16 9.20
N HIS A 32 -24.14 3.87 9.39
CA HIS A 32 -24.84 4.55 8.30
C HIS A 32 -23.91 5.54 7.59
N LYS A 33 -23.25 6.42 8.34
CA LYS A 33 -22.33 7.42 7.80
C LYS A 33 -21.20 6.77 6.99
N GLU A 34 -20.56 5.73 7.55
CA GLU A 34 -19.46 5.02 6.88
C GLU A 34 -19.93 4.35 5.58
N LEU A 35 -21.10 3.73 5.59
CA LEU A 35 -21.68 3.14 4.36
C LEU A 35 -22.01 4.21 3.32
N MET A 36 -22.51 5.39 3.73
CA MET A 36 -22.78 6.47 2.79
C MET A 36 -21.50 7.07 2.19
N ASP A 37 -20.44 7.17 2.96
CA ASP A 37 -19.15 7.59 2.41
C ASP A 37 -18.61 6.56 1.41
N ILE A 38 -18.75 5.26 1.70
CA ILE A 38 -18.39 4.18 0.77
C ILE A 38 -19.25 4.17 -0.48
N LYS A 39 -20.57 4.42 -0.35
CA LYS A 39 -21.54 4.43 -1.46
C LYS A 39 -21.13 5.34 -2.61
N ARG A 40 -20.42 6.45 -2.31
CA ARG A 40 -19.93 7.42 -3.30
C ARG A 40 -18.96 6.80 -4.31
N TYR A 41 -18.25 5.76 -3.90
CA TYR A 41 -17.22 5.09 -4.70
C TYR A 41 -17.65 3.69 -5.12
N ASN A 42 -18.41 3.00 -4.26
CA ASN A 42 -18.77 1.60 -4.46
C ASN A 42 -20.17 1.28 -3.94
N ALA A 43 -21.17 1.69 -4.69
CA ALA A 43 -22.57 1.44 -4.38
C ALA A 43 -22.91 -0.07 -4.34
N TYR A 44 -22.24 -0.88 -5.19
CA TYR A 44 -22.44 -2.34 -5.19
C TYR A 44 -21.94 -3.01 -3.90
N TYR A 45 -20.79 -2.58 -3.38
CA TYR A 45 -20.32 -3.09 -2.10
C TYR A 45 -21.30 -2.75 -0.98
N VAL A 46 -21.78 -1.51 -0.91
CA VAL A 46 -22.77 -1.09 0.10
C VAL A 46 -24.05 -1.90 -0.02
N ARG A 47 -24.55 -2.12 -1.24
CA ARG A 47 -25.70 -3.01 -1.47
C ARG A 47 -25.46 -4.40 -0.85
N THR A 48 -24.29 -4.99 -1.09
CA THR A 48 -24.00 -6.35 -0.57
C THR A 48 -23.86 -6.39 0.94
N VAL A 49 -23.35 -5.32 1.56
CA VAL A 49 -23.29 -5.16 3.02
C VAL A 49 -24.69 -5.03 3.61
N LEU A 50 -25.51 -4.10 3.09
CA LEU A 50 -26.89 -3.92 3.54
C LEU A 50 -27.72 -5.19 3.37
N LYS A 51 -27.54 -5.90 2.25
CA LYS A 51 -28.18 -7.22 2.05
C LYS A 51 -27.78 -8.21 3.15
N LYS A 52 -26.51 -8.31 3.50
CA LYS A 52 -26.07 -9.19 4.58
C LYS A 52 -26.69 -8.81 5.92
N ILE A 53 -26.79 -7.52 6.24
CA ILE A 53 -27.47 -7.03 7.44
C ILE A 53 -28.92 -7.52 7.45
N LEU A 54 -29.67 -7.32 6.36
CA LEU A 54 -31.07 -7.72 6.23
C LEU A 54 -31.27 -9.25 6.25
N ASP A 55 -30.31 -10.02 5.72
CA ASP A 55 -30.36 -11.49 5.72
C ASP A 55 -30.06 -12.09 7.11
N THR A 56 -29.35 -11.35 7.98
CA THR A 56 -28.91 -11.88 9.31
C THR A 56 -29.63 -11.25 10.50
N ILE A 57 -30.17 -10.06 10.32
CA ILE A 57 -30.80 -9.26 11.37
C ILE A 57 -32.11 -8.72 10.82
N THR A 58 -33.13 -8.58 11.66
CA THR A 58 -34.29 -7.75 11.36
C THR A 58 -34.03 -6.39 12.00
N PRO A 59 -33.48 -5.41 11.27
CA PRO A 59 -33.13 -4.13 11.88
C PRO A 59 -34.41 -3.37 12.26
N GLU A 60 -34.41 -2.78 13.44
CA GLU A 60 -35.47 -1.86 13.88
C GLU A 60 -35.32 -0.50 13.16
N ASP A 61 -34.10 -0.19 12.70
CA ASP A 61 -33.78 1.06 12.01
C ASP A 61 -34.24 1.07 10.55
N GLU A 62 -35.17 1.94 10.19
CA GLU A 62 -35.72 2.08 8.84
C GLU A 62 -34.65 2.45 7.79
N TRP A 63 -33.60 3.17 8.17
CA TRP A 63 -32.55 3.63 7.26
C TRP A 63 -31.90 2.50 6.47
N VAL A 64 -31.82 1.28 7.03
CA VAL A 64 -31.22 0.12 6.33
C VAL A 64 -32.03 -0.24 5.08
N TYR A 65 -33.36 -0.20 5.19
CA TYR A 65 -34.26 -0.45 4.07
C TYR A 65 -34.25 0.73 3.08
N GLU A 66 -34.29 1.96 3.59
CA GLU A 66 -34.25 3.18 2.78
C GLU A 66 -33.01 3.24 1.89
N GLU A 67 -31.85 2.86 2.41
CA GLU A 67 -30.59 2.83 1.66
C GLU A 67 -30.45 1.60 0.77
N TYR A 68 -31.05 0.47 1.11
CA TYR A 68 -30.95 -0.77 0.34
C TYR A 68 -31.84 -0.77 -0.91
N LEU A 69 -33.09 -0.31 -0.78
CA LEU A 69 -34.08 -0.37 -1.87
C LEU A 69 -33.62 0.31 -3.16
N PRO A 70 -33.04 1.53 -3.13
CA PRO A 70 -32.52 2.18 -4.34
C PRO A 70 -31.36 1.43 -5.01
N LEU A 71 -30.66 0.57 -4.26
CA LEU A 71 -29.50 -0.17 -4.74
C LEU A 71 -29.84 -1.54 -5.32
N LEU A 72 -31.10 -1.99 -5.28
CA LEU A 72 -31.51 -3.32 -5.73
C LEU A 72 -31.03 -3.67 -7.16
N GLN A 73 -31.04 -2.70 -8.06
CA GLN A 73 -30.64 -2.90 -9.46
C GLN A 73 -29.14 -2.65 -9.71
N CYS A 74 -28.38 -2.25 -8.68
CA CYS A 74 -26.96 -2.01 -8.82
C CYS A 74 -26.25 -3.31 -9.19
N GLN A 75 -25.60 -3.35 -10.35
CA GLN A 75 -24.89 -4.53 -10.84
C GLN A 75 -23.44 -4.56 -10.32
N PRO A 76 -22.83 -5.75 -10.23
CA PRO A 76 -21.42 -5.85 -9.91
C PRO A 76 -20.61 -5.15 -11.01
N PRO A 77 -19.61 -4.34 -10.65
CA PRO A 77 -18.74 -3.70 -11.63
C PRO A 77 -17.95 -4.76 -12.40
N GLN A 78 -17.69 -4.49 -13.69
CA GLN A 78 -16.83 -5.34 -14.50
C GLN A 78 -15.39 -5.29 -13.97
N ALA A 79 -14.67 -6.40 -14.04
CA ALA A 79 -13.35 -6.53 -13.40
C ALA A 79 -12.33 -5.48 -13.89
N GLY A 80 -12.34 -5.16 -15.21
CA GLY A 80 -11.40 -4.20 -15.80
C GLY A 80 -11.72 -2.73 -15.47
N ASP A 81 -12.99 -2.43 -15.23
CA ASP A 81 -13.47 -1.05 -14.98
C ASP A 81 -13.73 -0.76 -13.49
N TYR A 82 -13.46 -1.76 -12.64
CA TYR A 82 -13.70 -1.61 -11.22
C TYR A 82 -12.64 -0.74 -10.56
N GLU A 83 -13.03 0.46 -10.24
CA GLU A 83 -12.25 1.45 -9.48
C GLU A 83 -12.91 1.70 -8.13
N ASP A 84 -12.11 1.88 -7.10
CA ASP A 84 -12.61 2.19 -5.75
C ASP A 84 -11.61 3.10 -5.01
N VAL A 85 -12.09 3.74 -3.95
CA VAL A 85 -11.24 4.44 -2.99
C VAL A 85 -11.19 3.62 -1.71
N ILE A 86 -10.07 2.95 -1.51
CA ILE A 86 -9.82 2.11 -0.35
C ILE A 86 -9.16 2.95 0.74
N LEU A 87 -9.58 2.77 1.98
CA LEU A 87 -8.93 3.39 3.15
C LEU A 87 -8.16 2.32 3.92
N TYR A 88 -6.85 2.51 4.00
CA TYR A 88 -5.96 1.72 4.83
C TYR A 88 -5.68 2.45 6.14
N SER A 89 -5.96 1.81 7.27
CA SER A 89 -5.71 2.36 8.62
C SER A 89 -4.49 1.68 9.23
N ILE A 90 -3.30 2.25 9.06
CA ILE A 90 -2.06 1.71 9.63
C ILE A 90 -1.89 2.21 11.06
N GLY A 91 -1.85 1.30 12.01
CA GLY A 91 -1.89 1.65 13.44
C GLY A 91 -3.20 2.33 13.83
N SER A 92 -3.16 3.16 14.88
CA SER A 92 -4.34 3.88 15.37
C SER A 92 -4.55 5.26 14.73
N GLU A 93 -3.52 5.80 14.05
CA GLU A 93 -3.46 7.23 13.77
C GLU A 93 -3.39 7.56 12.26
N VAL A 94 -2.99 6.61 11.41
CA VAL A 94 -2.70 6.92 10.01
C VAL A 94 -3.73 6.29 9.07
N GLY A 95 -4.66 7.11 8.60
CA GLY A 95 -5.59 6.73 7.53
C GLY A 95 -5.06 7.18 6.16
N ILE A 96 -5.00 6.26 5.20
CA ILE A 96 -4.50 6.49 3.84
C ILE A 96 -5.59 6.13 2.86
N ARG A 97 -6.03 7.09 2.05
CA ARG A 97 -7.01 6.85 0.99
C ARG A 97 -6.29 6.62 -0.33
N LEU A 98 -6.55 5.48 -0.94
CA LEU A 98 -5.99 5.15 -2.24
C LEU A 98 -7.10 4.88 -3.25
N TRP A 99 -7.04 5.57 -4.35
CA TRP A 99 -7.74 5.18 -5.55
C TRP A 99 -6.98 4.04 -6.20
N GLU A 100 -7.67 2.95 -6.45
CA GLU A 100 -7.05 1.77 -7.04
C GLU A 100 -8.06 0.94 -7.84
N LYS A 101 -7.54 0.00 -8.62
CA LYS A 101 -8.31 -1.03 -9.34
C LYS A 101 -8.11 -2.39 -8.66
N PRO A 102 -8.84 -2.70 -7.57
CA PRO A 102 -8.51 -3.83 -6.70
C PRO A 102 -8.58 -5.20 -7.38
N ARG A 103 -9.34 -5.32 -8.49
CA ARG A 103 -9.48 -6.58 -9.26
C ARG A 103 -8.52 -6.69 -10.42
N LEU A 104 -7.77 -5.65 -10.72
CA LEU A 104 -6.82 -5.65 -11.81
C LEU A 104 -5.50 -6.26 -11.34
N ILE A 105 -5.00 -7.28 -12.04
CA ILE A 105 -3.70 -7.88 -11.76
C ILE A 105 -2.62 -7.11 -12.54
N SER A 106 -2.84 -6.87 -13.83
CA SER A 106 -1.94 -6.09 -14.67
C SER A 106 -2.71 -5.37 -15.78
N SER A 107 -2.25 -4.20 -16.18
CA SER A 107 -2.76 -3.46 -17.34
C SER A 107 -1.66 -2.60 -17.92
N LEU A 108 -1.61 -2.48 -19.26
CA LEU A 108 -0.63 -1.64 -19.97
C LEU A 108 0.82 -1.86 -19.49
N SER A 109 1.19 -3.13 -19.24
CA SER A 109 2.52 -3.54 -18.76
C SER A 109 2.88 -3.14 -17.33
N THR A 110 1.93 -2.64 -16.53
CA THR A 110 2.15 -2.36 -15.10
C THR A 110 1.18 -3.12 -14.19
N THR A 111 1.64 -3.43 -13.00
CA THR A 111 0.85 -4.03 -11.89
C THR A 111 0.51 -3.00 -10.82
N GLY A 112 0.93 -1.74 -10.98
CA GLY A 112 0.88 -0.68 -9.96
C GLY A 112 -0.49 -0.04 -9.72
N PHE A 113 -1.58 -0.50 -10.38
CA PHE A 113 -2.93 0.05 -10.19
C PHE A 113 -3.65 -0.45 -8.94
N ARG A 114 -3.08 -1.38 -8.21
CA ARG A 114 -3.60 -1.86 -6.93
C ARG A 114 -2.48 -1.94 -5.89
N THR A 115 -2.89 -1.85 -4.63
CA THR A 115 -1.98 -2.11 -3.51
C THR A 115 -1.77 -3.61 -3.35
N TRP A 116 -0.50 -4.01 -3.27
CA TRP A 116 -0.10 -5.39 -3.03
C TRP A 116 0.14 -5.62 -1.54
N GLU A 117 -0.08 -6.86 -1.12
CA GLU A 117 -0.08 -7.26 0.28
C GLU A 117 1.27 -6.96 0.97
N ALA A 118 2.38 -7.12 0.27
CA ALA A 118 3.71 -6.80 0.79
C ALA A 118 3.91 -5.31 1.12
N ALA A 119 3.18 -4.40 0.47
CA ALA A 119 3.25 -2.97 0.80
C ALA A 119 2.56 -2.68 2.15
N ILE A 120 1.43 -3.33 2.43
CA ILE A 120 0.73 -3.21 3.73
C ILE A 120 1.61 -3.80 4.84
N TYR A 121 2.19 -4.98 4.59
CA TYR A 121 3.09 -5.65 5.53
C TYR A 121 4.30 -4.78 5.85
N LEU A 122 4.92 -4.16 4.85
CA LEU A 122 6.05 -3.25 5.03
C LEU A 122 5.66 -2.03 5.88
N CYS A 123 4.50 -1.42 5.61
CA CYS A 123 4.01 -0.30 6.42
C CYS A 123 3.84 -0.69 7.90
N LEU A 124 3.24 -1.85 8.18
CA LEU A 124 3.05 -2.34 9.54
C LEU A 124 4.38 -2.67 10.22
N TYR A 125 5.32 -3.28 9.50
CA TYR A 125 6.67 -3.55 9.99
C TYR A 125 7.40 -2.25 10.38
N LEU A 126 7.40 -1.25 9.48
CA LEU A 126 8.02 0.05 9.74
C LEU A 126 7.33 0.78 10.91
N TYR A 127 6.00 0.70 11.00
CA TYR A 127 5.24 1.26 12.12
C TYR A 127 5.68 0.68 13.46
N ARG A 128 5.94 -0.62 13.53
CA ARG A 128 6.40 -1.31 14.75
C ARG A 128 7.86 -1.01 15.09
N MET A 129 8.70 -0.73 14.10
CA MET A 129 10.07 -0.25 14.34
C MET A 129 10.11 1.08 15.10
N GLY A 130 9.03 1.84 15.01
CA GLY A 130 8.90 3.15 15.64
C GLY A 130 9.47 4.30 14.79
N PRO A 131 8.93 5.52 14.98
CA PRO A 131 9.27 6.65 14.11
C PRO A 131 10.69 7.18 14.30
N MET A 132 11.28 6.98 15.48
CA MET A 132 12.60 7.56 15.83
C MET A 132 13.71 7.10 14.89
N ASN A 133 13.63 5.86 14.39
CA ASN A 133 14.61 5.31 13.45
C ASN A 133 14.49 5.89 12.03
N LEU A 134 13.36 6.53 11.74
CA LEU A 134 13.03 7.02 10.40
C LEU A 134 12.99 8.55 10.31
N TYR A 135 13.05 9.26 11.45
CA TYR A 135 13.11 10.72 11.44
C TYR A 135 14.38 11.23 10.77
N LYS A 136 14.21 12.26 9.93
CA LYS A 136 15.27 12.89 9.14
C LYS A 136 15.95 11.97 8.11
N GLN A 137 15.37 10.79 7.87
CA GLN A 137 15.84 9.93 6.78
C GLN A 137 15.47 10.53 5.43
N CYS A 138 16.30 10.24 4.44
CA CYS A 138 16.00 10.43 3.03
C CYS A 138 15.66 9.05 2.45
N ILE A 139 14.39 8.82 2.18
CA ILE A 139 13.85 7.51 1.82
C ILE A 139 13.61 7.46 0.32
N LEU A 140 14.10 6.40 -0.33
CA LEU A 140 13.82 6.10 -1.74
C LEU A 140 12.90 4.87 -1.79
N GLU A 141 11.71 5.02 -2.36
CA GLU A 141 10.82 3.89 -2.67
C GLU A 141 10.98 3.49 -4.13
N LEU A 142 11.30 2.21 -4.37
CA LEU A 142 11.33 1.60 -5.70
C LEU A 142 10.00 0.92 -6.01
N GLY A 143 9.46 1.15 -7.22
CA GLY A 143 8.23 0.53 -7.69
C GLY A 143 7.04 0.88 -6.81
N ALA A 144 6.80 2.17 -6.60
CA ALA A 144 5.83 2.67 -5.63
C ALA A 144 4.37 2.27 -5.93
N GLY A 145 4.02 1.98 -7.19
CA GLY A 145 2.67 1.61 -7.57
C GLY A 145 1.62 2.62 -7.12
N THR A 146 0.73 2.22 -6.21
CA THR A 146 -0.30 3.11 -5.63
C THR A 146 0.25 4.18 -4.70
N GLY A 147 1.51 4.04 -4.23
CA GLY A 147 2.17 4.97 -3.33
C GLY A 147 1.88 4.74 -1.84
N LEU A 148 1.32 3.58 -1.46
CA LEU A 148 0.94 3.32 -0.07
C LEU A 148 2.08 3.57 0.91
N VAL A 149 3.28 3.02 0.66
CA VAL A 149 4.41 3.08 1.59
C VAL A 149 4.89 4.51 1.77
N SER A 150 5.12 5.25 0.69
CA SER A 150 5.54 6.65 0.75
C SER A 150 4.51 7.56 1.40
N ILE A 151 3.21 7.39 1.07
CA ILE A 151 2.13 8.19 1.67
C ILE A 151 2.02 7.89 3.16
N PHE A 152 2.13 6.59 3.54
CA PHE A 152 2.17 6.18 4.94
C PHE A 152 3.31 6.88 5.70
N LEU A 153 4.53 6.73 5.21
CA LEU A 153 5.72 7.31 5.84
C LEU A 153 5.61 8.83 6.00
N TYR A 154 5.18 9.53 4.95
CA TYR A 154 5.01 10.98 5.01
C TYR A 154 4.01 11.42 6.07
N LYS A 155 2.83 10.77 6.11
CA LYS A 155 1.78 11.10 7.10
C LYS A 155 2.19 10.73 8.52
N TRP A 156 2.75 9.54 8.70
CA TRP A 156 3.14 9.03 10.00
C TRP A 156 4.29 9.82 10.62
N LEU A 157 5.29 10.16 9.83
CA LEU A 157 6.44 10.96 10.25
C LEU A 157 6.13 12.47 10.27
N LYS A 158 4.89 12.86 9.95
CA LYS A 158 4.42 14.26 9.93
C LYS A 158 5.34 15.16 9.11
N GLY A 159 5.82 14.63 8.00
CA GLY A 159 6.76 15.30 7.13
C GLY A 159 8.20 15.38 7.64
N ASN A 160 8.59 14.80 8.75
CA ASN A 160 9.97 14.81 9.25
C ASN A 160 10.90 13.85 8.50
N CYS A 161 10.72 13.72 7.18
CA CYS A 161 11.54 12.91 6.28
C CYS A 161 11.47 13.47 4.86
N LYS A 162 12.47 13.18 4.05
CA LYS A 162 12.44 13.39 2.61
C LYS A 162 12.14 12.07 1.93
N ILE A 163 11.22 12.05 0.97
CA ILE A 163 10.82 10.82 0.29
C ILE A 163 10.91 11.01 -1.21
N TYR A 164 11.66 10.15 -1.88
CA TYR A 164 11.63 9.97 -3.32
C TYR A 164 10.70 8.81 -3.64
N ILE A 165 9.57 9.12 -4.28
CA ILE A 165 8.63 8.11 -4.79
C ILE A 165 9.01 7.81 -6.22
N THR A 166 9.39 6.55 -6.51
CA THR A 166 9.82 6.20 -7.85
C THR A 166 9.07 5.00 -8.42
N ASP A 167 8.85 5.08 -9.73
CA ASP A 167 8.31 3.98 -10.53
C ASP A 167 8.87 4.06 -11.94
N GLY A 168 8.90 2.93 -12.66
CA GLY A 168 9.33 2.89 -14.06
C GLY A 168 8.26 3.40 -15.02
N ASP A 169 6.97 3.35 -14.63
CA ASP A 169 5.84 3.75 -15.47
C ASP A 169 5.47 5.22 -15.25
N SER A 170 5.74 6.04 -16.28
CA SER A 170 5.41 7.48 -16.25
C SER A 170 3.89 7.73 -16.17
N ASN A 171 3.06 6.90 -16.81
CA ASN A 171 1.62 7.08 -16.79
C ASN A 171 1.05 6.84 -15.38
N LEU A 172 1.64 5.89 -14.65
CA LEU A 172 1.29 5.64 -13.26
C LEU A 172 1.70 6.82 -12.38
N LEU A 173 2.93 7.32 -12.54
CA LEU A 173 3.45 8.47 -11.79
C LEU A 173 2.63 9.74 -12.00
N GLU A 174 2.25 10.05 -13.24
CA GLU A 174 1.49 11.25 -13.60
C GLU A 174 -0.03 11.09 -13.43
N GLY A 175 -0.51 9.86 -13.35
CA GLY A 175 -1.93 9.53 -13.24
C GLY A 175 -2.36 9.13 -11.83
N SER A 176 -2.41 7.82 -11.57
CA SER A 176 -2.99 7.27 -10.33
C SER A 176 -2.21 7.64 -9.08
N LEU A 177 -0.87 7.67 -9.13
CA LEU A 177 -0.05 8.06 -7.99
C LEU A 177 -0.27 9.53 -7.61
N LEU A 178 -0.28 10.43 -8.59
CA LEU A 178 -0.56 11.85 -8.34
C LEU A 178 -1.94 12.07 -7.71
N ARG A 179 -2.95 11.33 -8.22
CA ARG A 179 -4.30 11.33 -7.65
C ARG A 179 -4.29 10.85 -6.19
N ASN A 180 -3.54 9.80 -5.88
CA ASN A 180 -3.43 9.26 -4.53
C ASN A 180 -2.74 10.22 -3.55
N LEU A 181 -1.68 10.89 -3.99
CA LEU A 181 -1.04 11.94 -3.20
C LEU A 181 -2.03 13.07 -2.87
N SER A 182 -2.78 13.55 -3.86
CA SER A 182 -3.80 14.58 -3.69
C SER A 182 -4.93 14.14 -2.74
N LEU A 183 -5.43 12.91 -2.84
CA LEU A 183 -6.44 12.34 -1.93
C LEU A 183 -5.99 12.33 -0.45
N ASN A 184 -4.69 12.36 -0.21
CA ASN A 184 -4.10 12.40 1.12
C ASN A 184 -3.62 13.79 1.56
N GLY A 185 -3.98 14.83 0.79
CA GLY A 185 -3.63 16.23 1.10
C GLY A 185 -2.17 16.56 0.83
N ILE A 186 -1.48 15.75 0.01
CA ILE A 186 -0.09 15.96 -0.37
C ILE A 186 -0.06 16.69 -1.71
N SER A 187 0.00 18.00 -1.69
CA SER A 187 -0.02 18.88 -2.88
C SER A 187 1.33 19.51 -3.18
N ASN A 188 2.22 19.63 -2.20
CA ASN A 188 3.54 20.23 -2.38
C ASN A 188 4.53 19.21 -2.94
N LEU A 189 4.37 18.91 -4.24
CA LEU A 189 5.30 18.05 -4.97
C LEU A 189 6.41 18.93 -5.54
N SER A 190 7.64 18.73 -5.09
CA SER A 190 8.80 19.32 -5.73
C SER A 190 9.16 18.50 -6.96
N ASN A 191 9.35 19.14 -8.10
CA ASN A 191 10.06 18.54 -9.22
C ASN A 191 11.57 18.65 -8.94
N ASN A 192 12.38 17.73 -9.46
CA ASN A 192 13.83 17.67 -9.24
C ASN A 192 14.60 18.97 -9.54
N ASN A 193 13.95 19.99 -10.14
CA ASN A 193 14.55 21.25 -10.55
C ASN A 193 14.34 22.40 -9.55
N ASP A 194 13.54 22.21 -8.50
CA ASP A 194 13.29 23.25 -7.51
C ASP A 194 14.37 23.22 -6.42
N ASN A 195 15.47 23.95 -6.66
CA ASN A 195 16.55 24.18 -5.69
C ASN A 195 16.12 25.05 -4.49
N ASP A 196 14.84 25.40 -4.39
CA ASP A 196 14.38 26.39 -3.42
C ASP A 196 13.53 25.68 -2.35
N SER A 197 14.13 25.48 -1.22
CA SER A 197 13.65 25.49 0.14
C SER A 197 14.39 24.46 1.03
N ASN A 198 14.94 24.99 2.08
CA ASN A 198 15.62 24.35 3.20
C ASN A 198 14.65 23.54 4.11
N ASP A 199 13.49 23.12 3.57
CA ASP A 199 12.47 22.43 4.33
C ASP A 199 12.64 20.90 4.12
N GLY A 200 13.06 20.23 5.18
CA GLY A 200 13.36 18.79 5.19
C GLY A 200 12.15 17.87 4.90
N ASN A 201 10.99 18.44 4.60
CA ASN A 201 9.70 17.78 4.45
C ASN A 201 9.27 17.73 2.98
N LYS A 202 9.91 16.90 2.17
CA LYS A 202 9.61 16.85 0.74
C LYS A 202 9.21 15.45 0.28
N ILE A 203 8.17 15.41 -0.54
CA ILE A 203 7.90 14.28 -1.43
C ILE A 203 8.30 14.70 -2.85
N ILE A 204 9.17 13.89 -3.45
CA ILE A 204 9.67 14.10 -4.80
C ILE A 204 9.25 12.90 -5.64
N ARG A 205 8.46 13.13 -6.70
CA ARG A 205 8.14 12.10 -7.69
C ARG A 205 9.25 12.06 -8.73
N GLN A 206 9.71 10.86 -9.04
CA GLN A 206 10.74 10.67 -10.05
C GLN A 206 10.53 9.36 -10.80
N ARG A 207 10.61 9.41 -12.14
CA ARG A 207 10.70 8.18 -12.92
C ARG A 207 12.06 7.54 -12.65
N LEU A 208 12.07 6.24 -12.39
CA LEU A 208 13.27 5.46 -12.20
C LEU A 208 13.10 4.06 -12.83
N VAL A 209 13.72 3.86 -13.98
CA VAL A 209 13.86 2.54 -14.60
C VAL A 209 15.22 1.98 -14.18
N TRP A 210 15.21 0.84 -13.55
CA TRP A 210 16.34 0.34 -12.74
C TRP A 210 17.68 0.17 -13.50
N ASP A 211 17.68 -0.11 -14.80
CA ASP A 211 18.91 -0.30 -15.59
C ASP A 211 19.22 0.89 -16.52
N GLU A 212 18.25 1.75 -16.75
CA GLU A 212 18.36 2.88 -17.69
C GLU A 212 18.73 4.17 -17.00
N ASP A 213 18.12 4.44 -15.83
CA ASP A 213 18.28 5.71 -15.13
C ASP A 213 19.45 5.66 -14.15
N LYS A 214 20.38 6.61 -14.32
CA LYS A 214 21.53 6.79 -13.44
C LYS A 214 21.29 7.84 -12.34
N ASN A 215 20.11 8.45 -12.34
CA ASN A 215 19.80 9.58 -11.45
C ASN A 215 19.25 9.13 -10.11
N ILE A 216 20.02 8.27 -9.40
CA ILE A 216 19.71 7.94 -8.02
C ILE A 216 20.11 9.13 -7.15
N PRO A 217 19.19 9.65 -6.30
CA PRO A 217 19.52 10.78 -5.42
C PRO A 217 20.66 10.43 -4.45
N GLU A 218 21.66 11.31 -4.35
CA GLU A 218 22.88 11.05 -3.57
C GLU A 218 22.66 11.10 -2.06
N ASP A 219 21.58 11.70 -1.60
CA ASP A 219 21.24 11.88 -0.19
C ASP A 219 20.40 10.73 0.40
N VAL A 220 20.08 9.70 -0.38
CA VAL A 220 19.31 8.55 0.08
C VAL A 220 20.01 7.85 1.24
N THR A 221 19.28 7.64 2.34
CA THR A 221 19.78 6.96 3.53
C THR A 221 19.13 5.58 3.74
N LEU A 222 17.89 5.42 3.27
CA LEU A 222 17.11 4.19 3.32
C LEU A 222 16.44 3.96 1.98
N LEU A 223 16.55 2.75 1.44
CA LEU A 223 15.77 2.31 0.28
C LEU A 223 14.71 1.29 0.74
N VAL A 224 13.51 1.46 0.24
CA VAL A 224 12.40 0.53 0.47
C VAL A 224 11.77 0.10 -0.85
N GLY A 225 11.20 -1.10 -0.87
CA GLY A 225 10.42 -1.61 -1.99
C GLY A 225 9.47 -2.71 -1.55
N ALA A 226 8.31 -2.80 -2.18
CA ALA A 226 7.32 -3.80 -1.85
C ALA A 226 6.78 -4.50 -3.10
N ASP A 227 6.82 -5.83 -3.10
CA ASP A 227 6.38 -6.71 -4.21
C ASP A 227 7.03 -6.41 -5.57
N ILE A 228 8.29 -5.96 -5.56
CA ILE A 228 9.07 -5.67 -6.78
C ILE A 228 9.90 -6.85 -7.27
N THR A 229 9.77 -8.02 -6.63
CA THR A 229 10.54 -9.24 -6.90
C THR A 229 9.68 -10.36 -7.51
N TYR A 230 8.70 -9.99 -8.35
CA TYR A 230 7.76 -10.94 -8.94
C TYR A 230 8.15 -11.40 -10.35
N ASP A 231 9.02 -10.67 -11.04
CA ASP A 231 9.46 -10.94 -12.40
C ASP A 231 10.98 -11.17 -12.46
N SER A 232 11.39 -12.40 -12.69
CA SER A 232 12.80 -12.78 -12.71
C SER A 232 13.60 -12.10 -13.82
N THR A 233 12.96 -11.63 -14.89
CA THR A 233 13.63 -10.91 -15.98
C THR A 233 14.18 -9.56 -15.54
N SER A 234 13.62 -8.98 -14.48
CA SER A 234 14.01 -7.68 -13.93
C SER A 234 15.09 -7.76 -12.83
N PHE A 235 15.44 -8.95 -12.33
CA PHE A 235 16.31 -9.08 -11.15
C PHE A 235 17.72 -8.53 -11.35
N VAL A 236 18.29 -8.71 -12.53
CA VAL A 236 19.62 -8.15 -12.86
C VAL A 236 19.59 -6.63 -12.77
N ALA A 237 18.58 -5.99 -13.34
CA ALA A 237 18.37 -4.56 -13.32
C ALA A 237 18.14 -4.05 -11.88
N LEU A 238 17.26 -4.72 -11.14
CA LEU A 238 16.95 -4.39 -9.75
C LEU A 238 18.19 -4.50 -8.85
N CYS A 239 18.94 -5.60 -8.94
CA CYS A 239 20.16 -5.78 -8.14
C CYS A 239 21.24 -4.74 -8.46
N ARG A 240 21.37 -4.32 -9.73
CA ARG A 240 22.29 -3.23 -10.12
C ARG A 240 21.84 -1.89 -9.54
N CYS A 241 20.54 -1.58 -9.57
CA CYS A 241 19.97 -0.39 -8.96
C CYS A 241 20.24 -0.38 -7.44
N ILE A 242 19.93 -1.47 -6.74
CA ILE A 242 20.22 -1.68 -5.31
C ILE A 242 21.70 -1.46 -5.01
N LYS A 243 22.59 -2.07 -5.78
CA LYS A 243 24.05 -1.92 -5.62
C LYS A 243 24.49 -0.48 -5.85
N SER A 244 23.87 0.23 -6.79
CA SER A 244 24.18 1.65 -7.03
C SER A 244 23.77 2.51 -5.84
N CYS A 245 22.64 2.25 -5.20
CA CYS A 245 22.24 2.93 -3.96
C CYS A 245 23.21 2.65 -2.81
N LEU A 246 23.63 1.40 -2.61
CA LEU A 246 24.56 1.03 -1.54
C LEU A 246 25.99 1.59 -1.73
N ARG A 247 26.34 2.01 -2.94
CA ARG A 247 27.62 2.74 -3.20
C ARG A 247 27.57 4.18 -2.71
N LEU A 248 26.38 4.74 -2.49
CA LEU A 248 26.22 6.03 -1.86
C LEU A 248 26.64 5.90 -0.39
N LYS A 249 27.52 6.78 0.07
CA LYS A 249 27.97 6.77 1.47
C LYS A 249 26.83 7.00 2.48
N SER A 250 25.77 7.61 2.04
CA SER A 250 24.56 7.90 2.82
C SER A 250 23.66 6.69 3.01
N CYS A 251 23.52 5.80 2.00
CA CYS A 251 22.61 4.68 2.04
C CYS A 251 23.19 3.52 2.85
N GLN A 252 22.58 3.26 4.01
CA GLN A 252 23.05 2.25 4.96
C GLN A 252 22.20 0.99 4.97
N GLU A 253 20.97 1.08 4.57
CA GLU A 253 19.99 -0.01 4.69
C GLU A 253 19.03 -0.05 3.51
N ILE A 254 18.67 -1.26 3.11
CA ILE A 254 17.66 -1.54 2.10
C ILE A 254 16.70 -2.59 2.64
N LEU A 255 15.40 -2.30 2.57
CA LEU A 255 14.33 -3.21 3.00
C LEU A 255 13.43 -3.53 1.82
N ILE A 256 13.38 -4.79 1.42
CA ILE A 256 12.50 -5.28 0.35
C ILE A 256 11.49 -6.25 0.94
N SER A 257 10.22 -5.89 0.87
CA SER A 257 9.08 -6.75 1.26
C SER A 257 8.59 -7.54 0.06
N CYS A 258 8.50 -8.86 0.19
CA CYS A 258 8.21 -9.79 -0.89
C CYS A 258 7.08 -10.74 -0.50
N THR A 259 6.04 -10.83 -1.33
CA THR A 259 5.05 -11.90 -1.22
C THR A 259 5.61 -13.16 -1.90
N ILE A 260 5.77 -14.24 -1.16
CA ILE A 260 6.41 -15.48 -1.61
C ILE A 260 5.37 -16.35 -2.34
N ARG A 261 5.07 -16.01 -3.60
CA ARG A 261 4.15 -16.79 -4.45
C ARG A 261 4.84 -17.99 -5.10
N SER A 262 6.17 -17.96 -5.20
CA SER A 262 7.02 -19.02 -5.73
C SER A 262 8.35 -18.99 -5.01
N GLU A 263 8.70 -20.08 -4.36
CA GLU A 263 10.02 -20.28 -3.73
C GLU A 263 11.15 -20.20 -4.77
N GLU A 264 10.92 -20.70 -5.98
CA GLU A 264 11.89 -20.63 -7.05
C GLU A 264 12.20 -19.17 -7.43
N THR A 265 11.16 -18.34 -7.56
CA THR A 265 11.33 -16.93 -7.95
C THR A 265 12.10 -16.15 -6.87
N ILE A 266 11.76 -16.33 -5.59
CA ILE A 266 12.50 -15.62 -4.53
C ILE A 266 13.94 -16.11 -4.43
N ASN A 267 14.20 -17.40 -4.57
CA ASN A 267 15.54 -17.96 -4.55
C ASN A 267 16.39 -17.40 -5.71
N GLN A 268 15.84 -17.27 -6.92
CA GLN A 268 16.52 -16.62 -8.04
C GLN A 268 16.91 -15.17 -7.72
N PHE A 269 16.01 -14.41 -7.04
CA PHE A 269 16.35 -13.05 -6.61
C PHE A 269 17.48 -13.03 -5.59
N LEU A 270 17.44 -13.89 -4.57
CA LEU A 270 18.50 -13.98 -3.54
C LEU A 270 19.85 -14.43 -4.14
N GLU A 271 19.83 -15.34 -5.10
CA GLU A 271 21.02 -15.73 -5.85
C GLU A 271 21.58 -14.57 -6.67
N GLU A 272 20.73 -13.80 -7.33
CA GLU A 272 21.17 -12.64 -8.11
C GLU A 272 21.75 -11.54 -7.20
N CYS A 273 21.18 -11.31 -6.01
CA CYS A 273 21.79 -10.46 -4.99
C CYS A 273 23.20 -10.96 -4.64
N ASN A 274 23.35 -12.26 -4.39
CA ASN A 274 24.65 -12.86 -4.05
C ASN A 274 25.68 -12.69 -5.19
N ARG A 275 25.30 -12.91 -6.46
CA ARG A 275 26.15 -12.69 -7.64
C ARG A 275 26.61 -11.24 -7.75
N ASN A 276 25.80 -10.27 -7.30
CA ASN A 276 26.15 -8.86 -7.29
C ASN A 276 26.97 -8.43 -6.05
N GLY A 277 27.32 -9.36 -5.14
CA GLY A 277 28.08 -9.06 -3.92
C GLY A 277 27.22 -8.36 -2.85
N LEU A 278 25.94 -8.66 -2.83
CA LEU A 278 24.99 -8.18 -1.83
C LEU A 278 24.73 -9.28 -0.80
N ASN A 279 24.67 -8.91 0.48
CA ASN A 279 24.20 -9.77 1.55
C ASN A 279 22.71 -9.57 1.77
N THR A 280 21.97 -10.66 1.88
CA THR A 280 20.54 -10.65 2.16
C THR A 280 20.25 -11.34 3.49
N THR A 281 19.49 -10.72 4.37
CA THR A 281 19.04 -11.28 5.64
C THR A 281 17.54 -11.15 5.75
N CYS A 282 16.82 -12.25 5.97
CA CYS A 282 15.40 -12.18 6.28
C CYS A 282 15.23 -11.59 7.69
N VAL A 283 14.61 -10.41 7.79
CA VAL A 283 14.42 -9.69 9.06
C VAL A 283 12.99 -9.79 9.59
N SER A 284 12.07 -10.25 8.75
CA SER A 284 10.69 -10.57 9.12
C SER A 284 10.20 -11.67 8.21
N GLU A 285 9.84 -12.81 8.79
CA GLU A 285 9.36 -13.99 8.09
C GLU A 285 7.93 -14.27 8.49
N ASN A 286 6.97 -13.79 7.71
CA ASN A 286 5.53 -13.98 7.91
C ASN A 286 5.09 -13.80 9.38
N ASP A 287 5.51 -12.69 9.99
CA ASP A 287 5.24 -12.39 11.40
C ASP A 287 3.73 -12.45 11.69
N THR A 288 3.33 -13.39 12.53
CA THR A 288 1.92 -13.68 12.82
C THR A 288 1.19 -12.48 13.39
N SER A 289 1.86 -11.62 14.15
CA SER A 289 1.26 -10.44 14.73
C SER A 289 1.03 -9.34 13.68
N ILE A 290 1.93 -9.20 12.70
CA ILE A 290 1.71 -8.32 11.54
C ILE A 290 0.58 -8.84 10.68
N ILE A 291 0.53 -10.16 10.44
CA ILE A 291 -0.53 -10.79 9.65
C ILE A 291 -1.90 -10.56 10.29
N GLN A 292 -2.03 -10.69 11.61
CA GLN A 292 -3.29 -10.39 12.31
C GLN A 292 -3.75 -8.95 12.11
N ASP A 293 -2.83 -7.98 12.17
CA ASP A 293 -3.17 -6.58 11.89
C ASP A 293 -3.58 -6.39 10.41
N MET A 294 -2.93 -7.13 9.49
CA MET A 294 -3.26 -7.06 8.06
C MET A 294 -4.66 -7.59 7.73
N GLU A 295 -5.14 -8.62 8.41
CA GLU A 295 -6.45 -9.24 8.13
C GLU A 295 -7.60 -8.21 8.13
N ASN A 296 -7.46 -7.15 8.92
CA ASN A 296 -8.43 -6.05 9.00
C ASN A 296 -8.27 -5.00 7.89
N LEU A 297 -7.21 -5.11 7.09
CA LEU A 297 -6.85 -4.15 6.04
C LEU A 297 -6.92 -4.75 4.64
N LEU A 298 -7.09 -6.07 4.52
CA LEU A 298 -7.03 -6.73 3.24
C LEU A 298 -8.39 -6.74 2.54
N TYR A 299 -8.38 -6.31 1.28
CA TYR A 299 -9.51 -6.47 0.36
C TYR A 299 -9.84 -7.95 0.07
N ARG A 300 -8.84 -8.83 0.19
CA ARG A 300 -8.94 -10.28 -0.03
C ARG A 300 -8.08 -11.05 0.96
N GLU A 301 -8.34 -12.34 1.08
CA GLU A 301 -7.54 -13.22 1.93
C GLU A 301 -6.07 -13.25 1.48
N LEU A 302 -5.15 -13.27 2.45
CA LEU A 302 -3.74 -13.48 2.18
C LEU A 302 -3.53 -14.94 1.74
N ILE A 303 -2.91 -15.13 0.58
CA ILE A 303 -2.75 -16.45 -0.04
C ILE A 303 -1.31 -16.96 -0.05
N ALA A 304 -0.36 -16.13 0.37
CA ALA A 304 1.06 -16.48 0.38
C ALA A 304 1.78 -15.75 1.52
N PRO A 305 2.84 -16.33 2.11
CA PRO A 305 3.61 -15.68 3.15
C PRO A 305 4.33 -14.44 2.62
N ILE A 306 4.65 -13.52 3.54
CA ILE A 306 5.36 -12.28 3.21
C ILE A 306 6.63 -12.22 4.04
N HIS A 307 7.75 -12.00 3.36
CA HIS A 307 9.06 -11.85 3.98
C HIS A 307 9.61 -10.44 3.73
N ILE A 308 10.39 -9.92 4.70
CA ILE A 308 11.18 -8.70 4.50
C ILE A 308 12.65 -9.08 4.52
N TYR A 309 13.34 -8.73 3.47
CA TYR A 309 14.77 -8.89 3.34
C TYR A 309 15.48 -7.55 3.55
N ARG A 310 16.44 -7.56 4.49
CA ARG A 310 17.43 -6.50 4.60
C ARG A 310 18.59 -6.82 3.66
N ILE A 311 18.97 -5.84 2.83
CA ILE A 311 20.06 -5.98 1.87
C ILE A 311 21.16 -5.00 2.24
N THR A 312 22.39 -5.50 2.34
CA THR A 312 23.60 -4.73 2.65
C THR A 312 24.72 -5.06 1.68
N GLN A 313 25.73 -4.21 1.62
CA GLN A 313 26.93 -4.53 0.86
C GLN A 313 27.78 -5.57 1.63
N ARG A 314 28.41 -6.50 0.92
CA ARG A 314 29.45 -7.40 1.47
C ARG A 314 30.69 -6.63 1.85
#